data_0aea6241e3a9ac28b4844e7d49a3620a
#
_entry.id   0aea6241e3a9ac28b4844e7d49a3620a
#
_cell.length_a   1.000
_cell.length_b   1.000
_cell.length_c   1.000
_cell.angle_alpha   90.00
_cell.angle_beta   90.00
_cell.angle_gamma   90.00
#
_symmetry.space_group_name_H-M   'P 1'
#
loop_
_entity.id
_entity.type
_entity.pdbx_description
1 polymer ?
#
loop_
_entity_poly.entity_id
_entity_poly.type
_entity_poly.pdbx_seq_one_letter_code
_entity_poly.pdbx_strand_id
1 'polypeptide(L)'
;MSDGSRDGKRRPNLLFVFADQMRGMDMGCAGNVEVKTPTLDRLAGEGAMFRQAFANCPVCTPSRATILTGCYPLTHRAVANDVPLPADQTTIANVLREAGYRTGYVGKWHLDGVPRDRFTPPGERRQGFDFWAAWNCAHAYLSGRAYRDGPEPIDLVGYEPVGHTDLALEFLRQQDARPFCLFVSWGTPHAPYRDAPEECLSRYDPAAVTLRANYRDEPPDGFRKLEQPLSPREALAGYYAHITALDEQLGRLLAELERQGSADETIVVFTSDHGDMLWSHGMVKKEQPWAESIRIPLLIRWSGRVAAGRVSDELVSTADFAPTLLRLLGLDVPDSMEGADLSDVVLSDAAAGPESVWLLEPIIVDQGAAQGIRQWRGVRTKRHTYARWYDGAGWLLYDNEADPYQMTNLIDSPDHAGLRAEMERLVDDWLAKTGDPCGSWDETIRQLGLQELWHRREHYMHPDAPRLLEGR
;
A
#
# COMPACT_ATOMS: atom_id res chain seq x y z
N MET A 1 23.11 2.02 30.56
CA MET A 1 22.61 2.22 29.18
C MET A 1 23.81 1.99 28.26
N SER A 2 23.92 0.78 27.72
CA SER A 2 25.03 0.41 26.85
C SER A 2 24.75 0.92 25.44
N ASP A 3 25.62 1.79 24.95
CA ASP A 3 25.68 2.21 23.55
C ASP A 3 25.87 0.99 22.64
N GLY A 4 24.76 0.60 21.97
CA GLY A 4 24.65 -0.64 21.19
C GLY A 4 25.16 -0.53 19.75
N SER A 5 26.17 0.31 19.46
CA SER A 5 26.80 0.31 18.14
C SER A 5 27.85 -0.82 18.07
N ARG A 6 27.52 -1.92 17.39
CA ARG A 6 28.49 -3.02 17.15
C ARG A 6 29.72 -2.63 16.33
N ASP A 7 29.79 -1.42 15.72
CA ASP A 7 30.90 -0.99 14.87
C ASP A 7 31.20 0.52 14.85
N GLY A 8 30.71 1.33 15.79
CA GLY A 8 30.98 2.78 15.78
C GLY A 8 30.41 3.55 14.56
N LYS A 9 29.66 2.92 13.67
CA LYS A 9 29.01 3.55 12.53
C LYS A 9 27.63 4.06 12.91
N ARG A 10 27.33 5.27 12.48
CA ARG A 10 25.99 5.87 12.63
C ARG A 10 24.94 4.99 11.96
N ARG A 11 23.81 4.74 12.62
CA ARG A 11 22.69 4.01 12.01
C ARG A 11 22.15 4.81 10.82
N PRO A 12 21.75 4.14 9.71
CA PRO A 12 21.20 4.83 8.55
C PRO A 12 19.83 5.45 8.85
N ASN A 13 19.50 6.49 8.09
CA ASN A 13 18.16 7.07 8.09
C ASN A 13 17.20 6.24 7.23
N LEU A 14 15.89 6.43 7.42
CA LEU A 14 14.84 5.87 6.58
C LEU A 14 13.93 6.98 6.06
N LEU A 15 13.82 7.10 4.74
CA LEU A 15 12.78 7.85 4.04
C LEU A 15 11.85 6.84 3.35
N PHE A 16 10.65 6.65 3.88
CA PHE A 16 9.63 5.75 3.33
C PHE A 16 8.51 6.59 2.70
N VAL A 17 8.43 6.56 1.37
CA VAL A 17 7.45 7.33 0.60
C VAL A 17 6.48 6.37 -0.06
N PHE A 18 5.19 6.60 0.09
CA PHE A 18 4.20 5.78 -0.58
C PHE A 18 2.99 6.56 -1.07
N ALA A 19 2.49 6.11 -2.22
CA ALA A 19 1.29 6.62 -2.86
C ALA A 19 0.05 5.86 -2.37
N ASP A 20 -1.13 6.42 -2.59
CA ASP A 20 -2.41 5.72 -2.42
C ASP A 20 -2.91 5.26 -3.79
N GLN A 21 -3.10 3.94 -3.94
CA GLN A 21 -3.75 3.35 -5.12
C GLN A 21 -2.89 3.38 -6.40
N MET A 22 -1.54 3.36 -6.29
CA MET A 22 -0.65 3.35 -7.45
C MET A 22 -0.32 1.91 -7.88
N ARG A 23 -0.61 1.58 -9.15
CA ARG A 23 -0.27 0.28 -9.75
C ARG A 23 1.24 0.14 -9.95
N GLY A 24 1.77 -1.05 -9.69
CA GLY A 24 3.19 -1.34 -9.86
C GLY A 24 3.70 -1.33 -11.30
N MET A 25 2.81 -1.29 -12.30
CA MET A 25 3.16 -1.23 -13.72
C MET A 25 3.19 0.20 -14.29
N ASP A 26 2.79 1.24 -13.52
CA ASP A 26 2.64 2.60 -14.05
C ASP A 26 3.82 3.51 -13.68
N MET A 27 5.01 3.05 -14.02
CA MET A 27 6.29 3.79 -13.96
C MET A 27 7.08 3.56 -15.25
N GLY A 28 7.89 4.52 -15.67
CA GLY A 28 8.79 4.38 -16.81
C GLY A 28 9.75 3.19 -16.65
N CYS A 29 10.39 3.07 -15.48
CA CYS A 29 11.28 1.94 -15.15
C CYS A 29 10.56 0.57 -15.13
N ALA A 30 9.23 0.55 -14.96
CA ALA A 30 8.42 -0.67 -15.07
C ALA A 30 7.96 -0.97 -16.51
N GLY A 31 8.37 -0.17 -17.50
CA GLY A 31 8.08 -0.35 -18.92
C GLY A 31 6.88 0.45 -19.44
N ASN A 32 6.25 1.31 -18.63
CA ASN A 32 5.19 2.20 -19.11
C ASN A 32 5.80 3.45 -19.77
N VAL A 33 5.78 3.49 -21.10
CA VAL A 33 6.40 4.58 -21.89
C VAL A 33 5.57 5.86 -21.94
N GLU A 34 4.30 5.80 -21.53
CA GLU A 34 3.39 6.94 -21.58
C GLU A 34 3.52 7.84 -20.33
N VAL A 35 3.56 7.23 -19.14
CA VAL A 35 3.67 7.97 -17.88
C VAL A 35 5.07 8.59 -17.71
N LYS A 36 5.14 9.82 -17.20
CA LYS A 36 6.40 10.57 -17.03
C LYS A 36 6.86 10.50 -15.58
N THR A 37 7.88 9.67 -15.33
CA THR A 37 8.39 9.38 -13.99
C THR A 37 9.93 9.42 -13.92
N PRO A 38 10.59 10.51 -14.36
CA PRO A 38 12.05 10.56 -14.44
C PRO A 38 12.75 10.40 -13.08
N THR A 39 12.12 10.83 -11.97
CA THR A 39 12.66 10.67 -10.63
C THR A 39 12.59 9.22 -10.16
N LEU A 40 11.46 8.53 -10.38
CA LEU A 40 11.31 7.09 -10.08
C LEU A 40 12.26 6.25 -10.94
N ASP A 41 12.42 6.61 -12.22
CA ASP A 41 13.35 5.94 -13.14
C ASP A 41 14.79 6.11 -12.67
N ARG A 42 15.19 7.32 -12.20
CA ARG A 42 16.48 7.57 -11.57
C ARG A 42 16.65 6.76 -10.29
N LEU A 43 15.64 6.77 -9.40
CA LEU A 43 15.67 6.00 -8.15
C LEU A 43 15.85 4.50 -8.39
N ALA A 44 15.18 3.94 -9.39
CA ALA A 44 15.36 2.55 -9.82
C ALA A 44 16.77 2.31 -10.38
N GLY A 45 17.31 3.26 -11.16
CA GLY A 45 18.68 3.21 -11.68
C GLY A 45 19.78 3.34 -10.62
N GLU A 46 19.50 4.00 -9.50
CA GLU A 46 20.42 4.15 -8.36
C GLU A 46 20.26 3.08 -7.27
N GLY A 47 19.22 2.25 -7.36
CA GLY A 47 18.87 1.22 -6.37
C GLY A 47 18.34 -0.05 -7.02
N ALA A 48 17.40 -0.71 -6.35
CA ALA A 48 16.73 -1.92 -6.80
C ALA A 48 15.24 -1.68 -7.05
N MET A 49 14.73 -2.26 -8.14
CA MET A 49 13.30 -2.38 -8.44
C MET A 49 12.85 -3.83 -8.23
N PHE A 50 11.79 -4.03 -7.44
CA PHE A 50 11.15 -5.33 -7.23
C PHE A 50 9.88 -5.41 -8.08
N ARG A 51 9.90 -6.25 -9.12
CA ARG A 51 8.77 -6.38 -10.06
C ARG A 51 7.59 -7.15 -9.50
N GLN A 52 7.82 -7.93 -8.44
CA GLN A 52 6.85 -8.83 -7.80
C GLN A 52 6.55 -8.38 -6.36
N ALA A 53 6.16 -7.10 -6.20
CA ALA A 53 5.73 -6.56 -4.91
C ALA A 53 4.19 -6.48 -4.85
N PHE A 54 3.59 -6.92 -3.72
CA PHE A 54 2.15 -7.09 -3.60
C PHE A 54 1.59 -6.53 -2.29
N ALA A 55 0.41 -5.92 -2.37
CA ALA A 55 -0.43 -5.65 -1.22
C ALA A 55 -1.12 -6.95 -0.77
N ASN A 56 -0.92 -7.35 0.48
CA ASN A 56 -1.58 -8.55 1.03
C ASN A 56 -3.10 -8.41 1.06
N CYS A 57 -3.58 -7.23 1.42
CA CYS A 57 -5.00 -6.86 1.41
C CYS A 57 -5.12 -5.54 0.63
N PRO A 58 -5.69 -5.56 -0.60
CA PRO A 58 -5.66 -4.38 -1.46
C PRO A 58 -6.75 -3.34 -1.10
N VAL A 59 -6.68 -2.85 0.14
CA VAL A 59 -7.54 -1.80 0.72
C VAL A 59 -6.72 -0.88 1.60
N CYS A 60 -6.99 0.43 1.58
CA CYS A 60 -6.15 1.44 2.21
C CYS A 60 -5.84 1.14 3.69
N THR A 61 -6.85 1.08 4.57
CA THR A 61 -6.64 0.88 6.02
C THR A 61 -5.92 -0.45 6.33
N PRO A 62 -6.38 -1.63 5.85
CA PRO A 62 -5.68 -2.88 6.09
C PRO A 62 -4.24 -2.88 5.58
N SER A 63 -4.00 -2.41 4.37
CA SER A 63 -2.66 -2.39 3.79
C SER A 63 -1.71 -1.45 4.55
N ARG A 64 -2.17 -0.24 4.93
CA ARG A 64 -1.39 0.72 5.73
C ARG A 64 -1.04 0.17 7.10
N ALA A 65 -1.99 -0.51 7.76
CA ALA A 65 -1.74 -1.21 9.01
C ALA A 65 -0.70 -2.32 8.83
N THR A 66 -0.82 -3.13 7.77
CA THR A 66 0.15 -4.17 7.42
C THR A 66 1.55 -3.60 7.20
N ILE A 67 1.69 -2.50 6.44
CA ILE A 67 2.97 -1.82 6.21
C ILE A 67 3.64 -1.39 7.52
N LEU A 68 2.87 -0.88 8.48
CA LEU A 68 3.44 -0.38 9.73
C LEU A 68 3.72 -1.50 10.74
N THR A 69 2.89 -2.53 10.81
CA THR A 69 2.97 -3.58 11.84
C THR A 69 3.73 -4.81 11.40
N GLY A 70 3.89 -5.05 10.10
CA GLY A 70 4.38 -6.32 9.58
C GLY A 70 3.45 -7.50 9.85
N CYS A 71 2.18 -7.24 10.21
CA CYS A 71 1.18 -8.26 10.51
C CYS A 71 0.10 -8.31 9.42
N TYR A 72 -0.61 -9.44 9.34
CA TYR A 72 -1.77 -9.57 8.45
C TYR A 72 -3.04 -8.96 9.08
N PRO A 73 -4.07 -8.62 8.26
CA PRO A 73 -5.27 -7.92 8.71
C PRO A 73 -5.98 -8.52 9.93
N LEU A 74 -6.06 -9.83 10.04
CA LEU A 74 -6.72 -10.47 11.18
C LEU A 74 -5.93 -10.32 12.49
N THR A 75 -4.61 -10.25 12.41
CA THR A 75 -3.71 -10.05 13.57
C THR A 75 -3.72 -8.60 14.03
N HIS A 76 -3.52 -7.63 13.12
CA HIS A 76 -3.54 -6.22 13.51
C HIS A 76 -4.95 -5.63 13.66
N ARG A 77 -6.02 -6.33 13.28
CA ARG A 77 -7.44 -6.02 13.48
C ARG A 77 -7.99 -4.79 12.75
N ALA A 78 -7.19 -4.07 11.98
CA ALA A 78 -7.66 -3.02 11.08
C ALA A 78 -8.09 -3.64 9.73
N VAL A 79 -9.18 -4.41 9.77
CA VAL A 79 -9.59 -5.37 8.71
C VAL A 79 -10.37 -4.77 7.54
N ALA A 80 -10.77 -3.51 7.64
CA ALA A 80 -11.50 -2.78 6.60
C ALA A 80 -11.22 -1.28 6.70
N ASN A 81 -11.55 -0.52 5.65
CA ASN A 81 -11.47 0.94 5.72
C ASN A 81 -12.27 1.47 6.91
N ASP A 82 -11.71 2.49 7.56
CA ASP A 82 -12.33 3.20 8.69
C ASP A 82 -12.45 2.37 10.00
N VAL A 83 -11.85 1.19 10.05
CA VAL A 83 -11.61 0.46 11.30
C VAL A 83 -10.23 0.88 11.83
N PRO A 84 -10.13 1.45 13.04
CA PRO A 84 -8.86 1.99 13.53
C PRO A 84 -7.82 0.90 13.80
N LEU A 85 -6.54 1.23 13.61
CA LEU A 85 -5.45 0.39 14.11
C LEU A 85 -5.40 0.50 15.62
N PRO A 86 -5.56 -0.62 16.36
CA PRO A 86 -5.51 -0.58 17.82
C PRO A 86 -4.13 -0.13 18.35
N ALA A 87 -4.15 0.60 19.47
CA ALA A 87 -2.93 1.16 20.07
C ALA A 87 -1.99 0.11 20.69
N ASP A 88 -2.49 -1.10 20.90
CA ASP A 88 -1.72 -2.24 21.42
C ASP A 88 -0.85 -2.94 20.36
N GLN A 89 -0.94 -2.49 19.12
CA GLN A 89 -0.10 -3.03 18.04
C GLN A 89 1.30 -2.43 18.04
N THR A 90 2.31 -3.28 17.89
CA THR A 90 3.70 -2.82 17.71
C THR A 90 3.92 -2.45 16.26
N THR A 91 4.36 -1.21 16.00
CA THR A 91 4.69 -0.74 14.65
C THR A 91 6.19 -0.56 14.48
N ILE A 92 6.65 -0.49 13.23
CA ILE A 92 8.03 -0.13 12.92
C ILE A 92 8.44 1.21 13.57
N ALA A 93 7.53 2.19 13.64
CA ALA A 93 7.82 3.49 14.26
C ALA A 93 7.99 3.40 15.78
N ASN A 94 7.25 2.50 16.48
CA ASN A 94 7.48 2.24 17.90
C ASN A 94 8.90 1.72 18.14
N VAL A 95 9.32 0.69 17.38
CA VAL A 95 10.65 0.10 17.50
C VAL A 95 11.76 1.14 17.20
N LEU A 96 11.57 1.92 16.15
CA LEU A 96 12.54 2.96 15.77
C LEU A 96 12.64 4.08 16.81
N ARG A 97 11.52 4.53 17.37
CA ARG A 97 11.50 5.53 18.44
C ARG A 97 12.24 5.02 19.68
N GLU A 98 11.99 3.79 20.09
CA GLU A 98 12.69 3.14 21.22
C GLU A 98 14.20 2.99 20.96
N ALA A 99 14.57 2.76 19.69
CA ALA A 99 15.98 2.71 19.24
C ALA A 99 16.64 4.09 19.12
N GLY A 100 15.93 5.18 19.47
CA GLY A 100 16.45 6.55 19.48
C GLY A 100 16.35 7.29 18.15
N TYR A 101 15.57 6.81 17.20
CA TYR A 101 15.27 7.55 15.98
C TYR A 101 14.35 8.73 16.24
N ARG A 102 14.48 9.77 15.47
CA ARG A 102 13.49 10.83 15.31
C ARG A 102 12.46 10.33 14.28
N THR A 103 11.22 10.12 14.69
CA THR A 103 10.15 9.55 13.87
C THR A 103 9.20 10.63 13.37
N GLY A 104 8.82 10.58 12.09
CA GLY A 104 7.88 11.53 11.49
C GLY A 104 6.90 10.85 10.54
N TYR A 105 5.65 11.35 10.55
CA TYR A 105 4.60 10.96 9.61
C TYR A 105 3.98 12.20 8.97
N VAL A 106 3.89 12.20 7.64
CA VAL A 106 3.30 13.28 6.87
C VAL A 106 2.31 12.70 5.84
N GLY A 107 1.10 13.27 5.79
CA GLY A 107 0.12 12.95 4.77
C GLY A 107 -1.08 12.13 5.23
N LYS A 108 -1.64 11.29 4.38
CA LYS A 108 -2.83 10.48 4.67
C LYS A 108 -2.52 9.41 5.71
N TRP A 109 -3.28 9.42 6.83
CA TRP A 109 -3.14 8.42 7.90
C TRP A 109 -4.03 7.19 7.68
N HIS A 110 -5.34 7.41 7.69
CA HIS A 110 -6.41 6.41 7.49
C HIS A 110 -6.37 5.22 8.47
N LEU A 111 -5.80 5.39 9.66
CA LEU A 111 -5.69 4.35 10.70
C LEU A 111 -6.34 4.75 12.03
N ASP A 112 -7.14 5.82 12.03
CA ASP A 112 -7.76 6.35 13.23
C ASP A 112 -9.30 6.21 13.25
N GLY A 113 -9.85 5.40 12.35
CA GLY A 113 -11.28 5.13 12.27
C GLY A 113 -12.12 6.34 11.83
N VAL A 114 -13.35 6.39 12.30
CA VAL A 114 -14.30 7.47 11.98
C VAL A 114 -14.48 8.45 13.15
N PRO A 115 -14.84 9.73 12.87
CA PRO A 115 -15.00 10.38 11.57
C PRO A 115 -13.67 10.55 10.82
N ARG A 116 -13.71 10.62 9.47
CA ARG A 116 -12.51 10.70 8.63
C ARG A 116 -11.71 11.99 8.78
N ASP A 117 -12.34 13.05 9.24
CA ASP A 117 -11.73 14.37 9.47
C ASP A 117 -11.27 14.60 10.92
N ARG A 118 -11.30 13.55 11.75
CA ARG A 118 -10.93 13.69 13.16
C ARG A 118 -9.45 14.01 13.38
N PHE A 119 -9.19 14.78 14.40
CA PHE A 119 -7.84 15.02 14.92
C PHE A 119 -7.28 13.78 15.60
N THR A 120 -6.08 13.37 15.22
CA THR A 120 -5.32 12.30 15.90
C THR A 120 -4.39 12.94 16.94
N PRO A 121 -4.69 12.86 18.24
CA PRO A 121 -3.89 13.51 19.28
C PRO A 121 -2.51 12.87 19.41
N PRO A 122 -1.52 13.59 19.95
CA PRO A 122 -0.25 13.00 20.35
C PRO A 122 -0.42 11.79 21.28
N GLY A 123 0.49 10.81 21.16
CA GLY A 123 0.47 9.60 21.99
C GLY A 123 0.20 8.33 21.18
N GLU A 124 -0.42 7.33 21.80
CA GLU A 124 -0.56 5.97 21.29
C GLU A 124 -1.24 5.88 19.91
N ARG A 125 -2.22 6.76 19.64
CA ARG A 125 -2.94 6.77 18.36
C ARG A 125 -2.08 7.18 17.17
N ARG A 126 -0.90 7.82 17.39
CA ARG A 126 0.10 8.12 16.35
C ARG A 126 1.08 6.98 16.14
N GLN A 127 0.90 5.85 16.80
CA GLN A 127 1.62 4.60 16.53
C GLN A 127 3.15 4.75 16.49
N GLY A 128 3.74 5.58 17.37
CA GLY A 128 5.18 5.77 17.48
C GLY A 128 5.75 6.96 16.69
N PHE A 129 4.94 7.73 15.99
CA PHE A 129 5.40 8.94 15.30
C PHE A 129 5.33 10.18 16.18
N ASP A 130 6.48 10.82 16.41
CA ASP A 130 6.59 12.04 17.23
C ASP A 130 6.29 13.30 16.41
N PHE A 131 6.94 13.47 15.24
CA PHE A 131 6.57 14.54 14.31
C PHE A 131 5.33 14.12 13.53
N TRP A 132 4.33 15.00 13.51
CA TRP A 132 3.05 14.71 12.93
C TRP A 132 2.56 15.84 12.04
N ALA A 133 2.21 15.53 10.81
CA ALA A 133 1.57 16.45 9.88
C ALA A 133 0.63 15.65 8.97
N ALA A 134 -0.51 15.18 9.51
CA ALA A 134 -1.35 14.21 8.83
C ALA A 134 -2.85 14.54 8.90
N TRP A 135 -3.58 14.01 7.95
CA TRP A 135 -5.03 13.96 7.91
C TRP A 135 -5.50 12.51 7.90
N ASN A 136 -6.58 12.19 8.61
CA ASN A 136 -6.98 10.78 8.69
C ASN A 136 -7.38 10.25 7.31
N CYS A 137 -8.43 10.81 6.66
CA CYS A 137 -8.77 10.44 5.29
C CYS A 137 -9.56 11.55 4.61
N ALA A 138 -9.10 12.00 3.44
CA ALA A 138 -9.82 12.91 2.56
C ALA A 138 -9.42 12.65 1.10
N HIS A 139 -10.23 13.17 0.17
CA HIS A 139 -9.98 13.11 -1.26
C HIS A 139 -10.22 14.49 -1.89
N ALA A 140 -9.74 15.55 -1.22
CA ALA A 140 -9.86 16.95 -1.64
C ALA A 140 -8.47 17.49 -1.99
N TYR A 141 -7.91 17.01 -3.09
CA TYR A 141 -6.48 17.21 -3.41
C TYR A 141 -6.09 18.65 -3.79
N LEU A 142 -7.05 19.51 -4.13
CA LEU A 142 -6.81 20.94 -4.40
C LEU A 142 -7.11 21.85 -3.20
N SER A 143 -7.56 21.27 -2.08
CA SER A 143 -7.86 21.98 -0.82
C SER A 143 -7.55 21.11 0.38
N GLY A 144 -6.37 20.49 0.38
CA GLY A 144 -5.91 19.56 1.40
C GLY A 144 -5.73 20.24 2.76
N ARG A 145 -5.72 19.43 3.80
CA ARG A 145 -5.49 19.85 5.19
C ARG A 145 -4.57 18.87 5.91
N ALA A 146 -3.95 19.33 6.98
CA ALA A 146 -3.23 18.48 7.90
C ALA A 146 -3.42 18.94 9.34
N TYR A 147 -3.38 18.01 10.27
CA TYR A 147 -3.25 18.29 11.70
C TYR A 147 -1.79 18.18 12.14
N ARG A 148 -1.39 19.04 13.07
CA ARG A 148 -0.14 18.96 13.80
C ARG A 148 -0.44 18.49 15.25
N ASP A 149 0.04 19.20 16.22
CA ASP A 149 -0.09 18.84 17.63
C ASP A 149 -1.36 19.38 18.30
N GLY A 150 -2.12 20.22 17.61
CA GLY A 150 -3.40 20.77 18.06
C GLY A 150 -4.57 20.35 17.19
N PRO A 151 -5.81 20.54 17.68
CA PRO A 151 -7.03 20.17 16.96
C PRO A 151 -7.40 21.12 15.80
N GLU A 152 -6.67 22.23 15.66
CA GLU A 152 -6.89 23.17 14.58
C GLU A 152 -6.12 22.70 13.34
N PRO A 153 -6.82 22.40 12.23
CA PRO A 153 -6.14 21.97 11.00
C PRO A 153 -5.42 23.14 10.35
N ILE A 154 -4.32 22.83 9.66
CA ILE A 154 -3.66 23.75 8.74
C ILE A 154 -4.13 23.45 7.32
N ASP A 155 -4.48 24.48 6.57
CA ASP A 155 -4.82 24.36 5.16
C ASP A 155 -3.52 24.22 4.33
N LEU A 156 -3.50 23.25 3.41
CA LEU A 156 -2.41 23.08 2.46
C LEU A 156 -2.73 23.89 1.20
N VAL A 157 -1.82 24.77 0.80
CA VAL A 157 -2.04 25.64 -0.35
C VAL A 157 -1.83 24.86 -1.64
N GLY A 158 -2.82 24.86 -2.51
CA GLY A 158 -2.77 24.22 -3.83
C GLY A 158 -2.92 22.70 -3.76
N TYR A 159 -2.09 21.99 -4.53
CA TYR A 159 -2.16 20.54 -4.62
C TYR A 159 -1.64 19.87 -3.35
N GLU A 160 -2.45 19.02 -2.72
CA GLU A 160 -2.19 18.41 -1.41
C GLU A 160 -0.79 17.74 -1.30
N PRO A 161 -0.31 16.92 -2.25
CA PRO A 161 1.02 16.34 -2.19
C PRO A 161 2.17 17.36 -2.15
N VAL A 162 1.99 18.55 -2.73
CA VAL A 162 2.98 19.65 -2.63
C VAL A 162 3.05 20.14 -1.18
N GLY A 163 1.91 20.43 -0.56
CA GLY A 163 1.85 20.84 0.84
C GLY A 163 2.41 19.78 1.80
N HIS A 164 2.07 18.50 1.59
CA HIS A 164 2.66 17.40 2.36
C HIS A 164 4.19 17.32 2.16
N THR A 165 4.68 17.52 0.95
CA THR A 165 6.13 17.53 0.68
C THR A 165 6.81 18.71 1.39
N ASP A 166 6.19 19.89 1.44
CA ASP A 166 6.72 21.05 2.19
C ASP A 166 6.86 20.73 3.69
N LEU A 167 5.85 20.05 4.29
CA LEU A 167 5.90 19.61 5.68
C LEU A 167 6.96 18.51 5.92
N ALA A 168 7.14 17.61 4.95
CA ALA A 168 8.21 16.62 4.99
C ALA A 168 9.60 17.25 4.90
N LEU A 169 9.76 18.27 4.05
CA LEU A 169 10.99 19.07 3.96
C LEU A 169 11.27 19.86 5.25
N GLU A 170 10.22 20.37 5.93
CA GLU A 170 10.36 20.98 7.25
C GLU A 170 10.97 19.97 8.25
N PHE A 171 10.46 18.72 8.29
CA PHE A 171 11.03 17.68 9.14
C PHE A 171 12.50 17.40 8.79
N LEU A 172 12.82 17.21 7.51
CA LEU A 172 14.19 16.89 7.07
C LEU A 172 15.18 18.00 7.43
N ARG A 173 14.76 19.28 7.39
CA ARG A 173 15.61 20.45 7.67
C ARG A 173 15.87 20.72 9.15
N GLN A 174 15.15 20.05 10.06
CA GLN A 174 15.42 20.17 11.48
C GLN A 174 16.80 19.62 11.81
N GLN A 175 17.62 20.43 12.50
CA GLN A 175 18.95 20.02 12.94
C GLN A 175 18.82 19.07 14.13
N ASP A 176 19.16 17.81 13.93
CA ASP A 176 19.17 16.78 14.98
C ASP A 176 20.28 15.77 14.69
N ALA A 177 21.01 15.36 15.71
CA ALA A 177 22.10 14.40 15.57
C ALA A 177 21.61 12.96 15.48
N ARG A 178 20.35 12.69 15.86
CA ARG A 178 19.75 11.36 15.80
C ARG A 178 19.48 10.96 14.35
N PRO A 179 19.53 9.66 14.04
CA PRO A 179 19.01 9.17 12.77
C PRO A 179 17.49 9.44 12.70
N PHE A 180 16.95 9.59 11.51
CA PHE A 180 15.54 9.81 11.32
C PHE A 180 14.83 8.63 10.60
N CYS A 181 13.55 8.50 10.88
CA CYS A 181 12.61 7.73 10.11
C CYS A 181 11.44 8.65 9.72
N LEU A 182 11.27 8.91 8.42
CA LEU A 182 10.18 9.73 7.90
C LEU A 182 9.31 8.90 6.95
N PHE A 183 8.03 8.81 7.29
CA PHE A 183 6.99 8.29 6.41
C PHE A 183 6.27 9.44 5.73
N VAL A 184 6.22 9.42 4.39
CA VAL A 184 5.48 10.37 3.56
C VAL A 184 4.40 9.60 2.79
N SER A 185 3.16 9.88 3.09
CA SER A 185 1.99 9.19 2.57
C SER A 185 1.13 10.14 1.76
N TRP A 186 1.27 10.11 0.45
CA TRP A 186 0.40 10.91 -0.43
C TRP A 186 -0.96 10.26 -0.65
N GLY A 187 -2.03 11.08 -0.73
CA GLY A 187 -3.39 10.60 -0.98
C GLY A 187 -3.68 10.28 -2.45
N THR A 188 -2.78 10.63 -3.36
CA THR A 188 -2.89 10.39 -4.80
C THR A 188 -1.96 9.25 -5.23
N PRO A 189 -2.19 8.62 -6.39
CA PRO A 189 -3.13 8.91 -7.48
C PRO A 189 -4.57 8.42 -7.29
N HIS A 190 -5.03 8.11 -6.06
CA HIS A 190 -6.43 7.78 -5.79
C HIS A 190 -7.37 8.86 -6.34
N ALA A 191 -8.52 8.44 -6.89
CA ALA A 191 -9.53 9.38 -7.38
C ALA A 191 -9.93 10.43 -6.32
N PRO A 192 -10.33 11.67 -6.73
CA PRO A 192 -10.73 12.10 -8.08
C PRO A 192 -9.56 12.44 -9.01
N TYR A 193 -9.54 11.81 -10.19
CA TYR A 193 -8.41 11.90 -11.11
C TYR A 193 -8.28 13.27 -11.82
N ARG A 194 -9.33 14.12 -11.78
CA ARG A 194 -9.30 15.48 -12.35
C ARG A 194 -8.60 16.51 -11.45
N ASP A 195 -8.29 16.13 -10.22
CA ASP A 195 -7.70 17.05 -9.23
C ASP A 195 -6.16 17.08 -9.28
N ALA A 196 -5.55 16.51 -10.33
CA ALA A 196 -4.13 16.69 -10.58
C ALA A 196 -3.82 18.14 -11.01
N PRO A 197 -2.58 18.64 -10.78
CA PRO A 197 -2.17 19.96 -11.25
C PRO A 197 -2.35 20.11 -12.77
N GLU A 198 -2.82 21.29 -13.21
CA GLU A 198 -3.11 21.55 -14.62
C GLU A 198 -1.88 21.37 -15.52
N GLU A 199 -0.69 21.74 -15.04
CA GLU A 199 0.56 21.51 -15.73
C GLU A 199 0.91 20.04 -15.93
N CYS A 200 0.41 19.15 -15.07
CA CYS A 200 0.55 17.70 -15.23
C CYS A 200 -0.57 17.14 -16.12
N LEU A 201 -1.81 17.59 -15.94
CA LEU A 201 -2.94 17.17 -16.77
C LEU A 201 -2.71 17.48 -18.26
N SER A 202 -2.17 18.65 -18.58
CA SER A 202 -1.89 19.07 -19.96
C SER A 202 -0.88 18.21 -20.70
N ARG A 203 -0.15 17.34 -19.97
CA ARG A 203 0.84 16.39 -20.58
C ARG A 203 0.19 15.12 -21.12
N TYR A 204 -1.10 14.88 -20.82
CA TYR A 204 -1.80 13.64 -21.16
C TYR A 204 -3.11 13.92 -21.87
N ASP A 205 -3.11 13.70 -23.20
CA ASP A 205 -4.34 13.74 -23.98
C ASP A 205 -5.14 12.44 -23.75
N PRO A 206 -6.38 12.51 -23.22
CA PRO A 206 -7.22 11.33 -23.04
C PRO A 206 -7.43 10.53 -24.34
N ALA A 207 -7.39 11.17 -25.51
CA ALA A 207 -7.54 10.49 -26.79
C ALA A 207 -6.30 9.63 -27.14
N ALA A 208 -5.12 9.99 -26.61
CA ALA A 208 -3.84 9.36 -26.92
C ALA A 208 -3.44 8.27 -25.93
N VAL A 209 -3.94 8.27 -24.68
CA VAL A 209 -3.57 7.23 -23.71
C VAL A 209 -4.09 5.86 -24.11
N THR A 210 -3.27 4.83 -23.86
CA THR A 210 -3.56 3.43 -24.21
C THR A 210 -4.17 2.69 -23.03
N LEU A 211 -5.40 2.20 -23.18
CA LEU A 211 -6.01 1.30 -22.22
C LEU A 211 -5.32 -0.06 -22.25
N ARG A 212 -5.23 -0.73 -21.07
CA ARG A 212 -4.58 -2.04 -20.99
C ARG A 212 -5.29 -3.09 -21.86
N ALA A 213 -4.57 -4.13 -22.25
CA ALA A 213 -5.11 -5.18 -23.13
C ALA A 213 -6.33 -5.91 -22.51
N ASN A 214 -6.42 -5.97 -21.18
CA ASN A 214 -7.54 -6.56 -20.46
C ASN A 214 -8.66 -5.55 -20.11
N TYR A 215 -8.65 -4.36 -20.71
CA TYR A 215 -9.77 -3.42 -20.61
C TYR A 215 -11.07 -4.05 -21.10
N ARG A 216 -12.16 -3.79 -20.37
CA ARG A 216 -13.53 -4.16 -20.75
C ARG A 216 -14.48 -3.03 -20.35
N ASP A 217 -15.53 -2.82 -21.15
CA ASP A 217 -16.61 -1.88 -20.81
C ASP A 217 -17.52 -2.45 -19.71
N GLU A 218 -17.66 -3.76 -19.67
CA GLU A 218 -18.51 -4.48 -18.74
C GLU A 218 -17.68 -5.44 -17.88
N PRO A 219 -18.05 -5.61 -16.59
CA PRO A 219 -17.42 -6.58 -15.71
C PRO A 219 -17.73 -8.02 -16.12
N PRO A 220 -17.02 -9.03 -15.59
CA PRO A 220 -17.33 -10.43 -15.81
C PRO A 220 -18.71 -10.79 -15.27
N ASP A 221 -19.28 -11.90 -15.75
CA ASP A 221 -20.55 -12.43 -15.28
C ASP A 221 -20.57 -12.60 -13.75
N GLY A 222 -21.67 -12.21 -13.14
CA GLY A 222 -21.84 -12.23 -11.68
C GLY A 222 -21.40 -10.96 -10.96
N PHE A 223 -20.69 -10.06 -11.63
CA PHE A 223 -20.31 -8.76 -11.09
C PHE A 223 -21.17 -7.62 -11.65
N ARG A 224 -21.13 -6.49 -10.96
CA ARG A 224 -21.92 -5.29 -11.33
C ARG A 224 -21.01 -4.15 -11.72
N LYS A 225 -21.39 -3.45 -12.77
CA LYS A 225 -20.71 -2.22 -13.18
C LYS A 225 -20.89 -1.14 -12.12
N LEU A 226 -19.82 -0.51 -11.75
CA LEU A 226 -19.84 0.66 -10.89
C LEU A 226 -19.63 1.91 -11.77
N GLU A 227 -20.68 2.70 -11.92
CA GLU A 227 -20.63 3.93 -12.72
C GLU A 227 -19.57 4.91 -12.19
N GLN A 228 -18.84 5.52 -13.11
CA GLN A 228 -17.78 6.47 -12.81
C GLN A 228 -18.05 7.81 -13.53
N PRO A 229 -17.64 8.94 -12.94
CA PRO A 229 -17.91 10.27 -13.52
C PRO A 229 -17.05 10.58 -14.75
N LEU A 230 -16.00 9.80 -14.99
CA LEU A 230 -15.06 9.96 -16.10
C LEU A 230 -15.11 8.76 -17.03
N SER A 231 -14.83 8.97 -18.29
CA SER A 231 -14.51 7.88 -19.19
C SER A 231 -13.20 7.19 -18.79
N PRO A 232 -12.98 5.91 -19.16
CA PRO A 232 -11.75 5.20 -18.84
C PRO A 232 -10.46 5.92 -19.27
N ARG A 233 -10.48 6.59 -20.41
CA ARG A 233 -9.32 7.33 -20.92
C ARG A 233 -9.08 8.64 -20.17
N GLU A 234 -10.14 9.40 -19.84
CA GLU A 234 -10.01 10.58 -18.99
C GLU A 234 -9.48 10.21 -17.59
N ALA A 235 -9.97 9.12 -17.02
CA ALA A 235 -9.50 8.64 -15.72
C ALA A 235 -8.03 8.23 -15.77
N LEU A 236 -7.61 7.48 -16.82
CA LEU A 236 -6.22 7.06 -16.97
C LEU A 236 -5.28 8.24 -17.20
N ALA A 237 -5.67 9.23 -18.02
CA ALA A 237 -4.89 10.44 -18.24
C ALA A 237 -4.70 11.24 -16.93
N GLY A 238 -5.76 11.42 -16.15
CA GLY A 238 -5.68 12.07 -14.85
C GLY A 238 -4.87 11.28 -13.82
N TYR A 239 -4.97 9.96 -13.85
CA TYR A 239 -4.17 9.06 -13.01
C TYR A 239 -2.66 9.20 -13.32
N TYR A 240 -2.27 9.23 -14.60
CA TYR A 240 -0.90 9.48 -15.01
C TYR A 240 -0.42 10.89 -14.62
N ALA A 241 -1.29 11.90 -14.71
CA ALA A 241 -0.97 13.26 -14.28
C ALA A 241 -0.67 13.32 -12.77
N HIS A 242 -1.45 12.63 -11.93
CA HIS A 242 -1.15 12.50 -10.51
C HIS A 242 0.20 11.81 -10.27
N ILE A 243 0.49 10.70 -10.95
CA ILE A 243 1.78 9.99 -10.82
C ILE A 243 2.94 10.91 -11.19
N THR A 244 2.83 11.67 -12.27
CA THR A 244 3.86 12.64 -12.68
C THR A 244 4.05 13.72 -11.61
N ALA A 245 2.97 14.23 -11.04
CA ALA A 245 3.06 15.21 -9.95
C ALA A 245 3.74 14.62 -8.70
N LEU A 246 3.47 13.34 -8.36
CA LEU A 246 4.16 12.66 -7.26
C LEU A 246 5.66 12.44 -7.54
N ASP A 247 6.00 12.10 -8.78
CA ASP A 247 7.40 11.97 -9.21
C ASP A 247 8.19 13.27 -9.01
N GLU A 248 7.58 14.42 -9.32
CA GLU A 248 8.16 15.73 -9.07
C GLU A 248 8.35 16.00 -7.57
N GLN A 249 7.39 15.59 -6.73
CA GLN A 249 7.48 15.76 -5.27
C GLN A 249 8.55 14.83 -4.66
N LEU A 250 8.67 13.60 -5.14
CA LEU A 250 9.77 12.70 -4.75
C LEU A 250 11.14 13.34 -5.09
N GLY A 251 11.24 13.96 -6.28
CA GLY A 251 12.46 14.67 -6.69
C GLY A 251 12.87 15.75 -5.70
N ARG A 252 11.92 16.48 -5.12
CA ARG A 252 12.18 17.51 -4.09
C ARG A 252 12.74 16.91 -2.79
N LEU A 253 12.19 15.76 -2.35
CA LEU A 253 12.67 15.07 -1.16
C LEU A 253 14.11 14.54 -1.36
N LEU A 254 14.38 13.92 -2.52
CA LEU A 254 15.72 13.40 -2.83
C LEU A 254 16.76 14.52 -2.93
N ALA A 255 16.41 15.63 -3.59
CA ALA A 255 17.28 16.81 -3.69
C ALA A 255 17.60 17.41 -2.31
N GLU A 256 16.67 17.38 -1.36
CA GLU A 256 16.93 17.83 0.01
C GLU A 256 17.92 16.91 0.73
N LEU A 257 17.81 15.58 0.59
CA LEU A 257 18.79 14.63 1.14
C LEU A 257 20.20 14.86 0.56
N GLU A 258 20.29 15.10 -0.75
CA GLU A 258 21.55 15.42 -1.44
C GLU A 258 22.14 16.74 -0.91
N ARG A 259 21.31 17.80 -0.79
CA ARG A 259 21.71 19.12 -0.27
C ARG A 259 22.26 19.05 1.16
N GLN A 260 21.73 18.15 2.00
CA GLN A 260 22.17 17.92 3.37
C GLN A 260 23.37 16.99 3.48
N GLY A 261 23.80 16.34 2.39
CA GLY A 261 24.85 15.32 2.39
C GLY A 261 24.44 14.03 3.11
N SER A 262 23.14 13.77 3.27
CA SER A 262 22.60 12.58 3.95
C SER A 262 22.10 11.49 3.00
N ALA A 263 22.17 11.71 1.69
CA ALA A 263 21.62 10.80 0.67
C ALA A 263 22.21 9.38 0.76
N ASP A 264 23.52 9.25 0.97
CA ASP A 264 24.22 7.95 1.06
C ASP A 264 23.96 7.22 2.38
N GLU A 265 23.62 7.95 3.44
CA GLU A 265 23.30 7.43 4.77
C GLU A 265 21.76 7.15 4.93
N THR A 266 20.98 7.31 3.86
CA THR A 266 19.52 7.18 3.92
C THR A 266 19.05 6.02 3.03
N ILE A 267 18.32 5.08 3.64
CA ILE A 267 17.52 4.10 2.92
C ILE A 267 16.29 4.84 2.40
N VAL A 268 16.11 4.87 1.08
CA VAL A 268 14.93 5.44 0.44
C VAL A 268 14.07 4.31 -0.12
N VAL A 269 12.81 4.30 0.28
CA VAL A 269 11.79 3.37 -0.23
C VAL A 269 10.69 4.16 -0.91
N PHE A 270 10.29 3.73 -2.11
CA PHE A 270 9.08 4.19 -2.77
C PHE A 270 8.15 3.02 -3.06
N THR A 271 6.88 3.13 -2.65
CA THR A 271 5.86 2.09 -2.84
C THR A 271 4.44 2.66 -2.94
N SER A 272 3.43 1.80 -2.83
CA SER A 272 2.01 2.15 -2.69
C SER A 272 1.33 1.20 -1.72
N ASP A 273 0.18 1.60 -1.17
CA ASP A 273 -0.62 0.73 -0.31
C ASP A 273 -1.39 -0.35 -1.10
N HIS A 274 -1.87 -0.07 -2.29
CA HIS A 274 -2.49 -1.00 -3.24
C HIS A 274 -2.54 -0.37 -4.64
N GLY A 275 -3.07 -1.10 -5.63
CA GLY A 275 -3.27 -0.60 -6.99
C GLY A 275 -4.70 -0.15 -7.28
N ASP A 276 -5.03 -0.06 -8.58
CA ASP A 276 -6.34 0.37 -9.12
C ASP A 276 -6.69 -0.44 -10.37
N MET A 277 -7.90 -0.95 -10.44
CA MET A 277 -8.36 -1.73 -11.61
C MET A 277 -8.49 -0.87 -12.87
N LEU A 278 -8.89 0.39 -12.78
CA LEU A 278 -9.02 1.32 -13.92
C LEU A 278 -9.62 0.64 -15.17
N TRP A 279 -10.76 -0.02 -14.98
CA TRP A 279 -11.51 -0.80 -15.99
C TRP A 279 -10.77 -2.03 -16.57
N SER A 280 -9.64 -2.46 -16.01
CA SER A 280 -9.14 -3.82 -16.27
C SER A 280 -10.22 -4.82 -15.85
N HIS A 281 -10.52 -5.79 -16.71
CA HIS A 281 -11.65 -6.74 -16.53
C HIS A 281 -13.03 -6.08 -16.35
N GLY A 282 -13.22 -4.82 -16.78
CA GLY A 282 -14.47 -4.07 -16.52
C GLY A 282 -14.68 -3.66 -15.07
N MET A 283 -13.68 -3.85 -14.22
CA MET A 283 -13.71 -3.52 -12.80
C MET A 283 -13.03 -2.18 -12.53
N VAL A 284 -13.42 -1.50 -11.47
CA VAL A 284 -12.82 -0.23 -11.05
C VAL A 284 -12.41 -0.29 -9.58
N LYS A 285 -11.51 0.63 -9.18
CA LYS A 285 -10.99 0.74 -7.81
C LYS A 285 -10.11 -0.47 -7.43
N LYS A 286 -10.38 -1.15 -6.31
CA LYS A 286 -9.56 -2.18 -5.67
C LYS A 286 -10.42 -3.27 -5.02
N GLU A 287 -9.87 -4.05 -4.13
CA GLU A 287 -10.48 -5.17 -3.39
C GLU A 287 -10.52 -6.48 -4.19
N GLN A 288 -9.89 -6.53 -5.37
CA GLN A 288 -9.83 -7.73 -6.22
C GLN A 288 -8.43 -8.34 -6.22
N PRO A 289 -8.29 -9.65 -6.53
CA PRO A 289 -7.00 -10.33 -6.58
C PRO A 289 -6.24 -10.20 -7.91
N TRP A 290 -6.74 -9.39 -8.86
CA TRP A 290 -6.03 -9.14 -10.11
C TRP A 290 -4.80 -8.25 -9.91
N ALA A 291 -3.83 -8.42 -10.81
CA ALA A 291 -2.54 -7.73 -10.72
C ALA A 291 -2.66 -6.20 -10.60
N GLU A 292 -3.65 -5.60 -11.24
CA GLU A 292 -3.88 -4.15 -11.18
C GLU A 292 -4.27 -3.66 -9.79
N SER A 293 -4.93 -4.50 -9.00
CA SER A 293 -5.33 -4.18 -7.62
C SER A 293 -4.24 -4.50 -6.60
N ILE A 294 -3.55 -5.65 -6.75
CA ILE A 294 -2.62 -6.15 -5.74
C ILE A 294 -1.16 -5.79 -5.99
N ARG A 295 -0.72 -5.61 -7.26
CA ARG A 295 0.68 -5.34 -7.58
C ARG A 295 0.99 -3.86 -7.41
N ILE A 296 1.95 -3.58 -6.53
CA ILE A 296 2.40 -2.23 -6.15
C ILE A 296 3.82 -1.96 -6.64
N PRO A 297 4.22 -0.68 -6.82
CA PRO A 297 5.62 -0.33 -7.02
C PRO A 297 6.44 -0.68 -5.78
N LEU A 298 7.68 -1.09 -5.96
CA LEU A 298 8.65 -1.16 -4.87
C LEU A 298 10.04 -0.84 -5.41
N LEU A 299 10.56 0.32 -5.02
CA LEU A 299 11.91 0.79 -5.30
C LEU A 299 12.64 0.98 -3.98
N ILE A 300 13.87 0.48 -3.86
CA ILE A 300 14.70 0.63 -2.66
C ILE A 300 16.10 1.09 -3.09
N ARG A 301 16.53 2.24 -2.57
CA ARG A 301 17.88 2.75 -2.74
C ARG A 301 18.60 2.83 -1.40
N TRP A 302 19.79 2.28 -1.34
CA TRP A 302 20.73 2.50 -0.26
C TRP A 302 22.16 2.52 -0.86
N SER A 303 22.72 3.70 -0.98
CA SER A 303 24.01 3.91 -1.66
C SER A 303 25.12 3.02 -1.08
N GLY A 304 25.86 2.35 -1.97
CA GLY A 304 26.94 1.43 -1.59
C GLY A 304 26.52 0.12 -0.89
N ARG A 305 25.21 -0.13 -0.70
CA ARG A 305 24.69 -1.33 -0.06
C ARG A 305 23.74 -2.09 -0.97
N VAL A 306 22.85 -1.42 -1.65
CA VAL A 306 21.97 -1.99 -2.68
C VAL A 306 22.60 -1.71 -4.05
N ALA A 307 22.72 -2.73 -4.88
CA ALA A 307 23.32 -2.60 -6.21
C ALA A 307 22.47 -1.67 -7.10
N ALA A 308 23.10 -0.69 -7.72
CA ALA A 308 22.45 0.25 -8.63
C ALA A 308 21.95 -0.45 -9.90
N GLY A 309 20.74 -0.09 -10.35
CA GLY A 309 20.10 -0.62 -11.54
C GLY A 309 19.63 -2.08 -11.42
N ARG A 310 19.58 -2.61 -10.20
CA ARG A 310 19.14 -3.98 -9.94
C ARG A 310 17.64 -4.14 -10.20
N VAL A 311 17.26 -5.22 -10.85
CA VAL A 311 15.86 -5.64 -11.03
C VAL A 311 15.69 -7.03 -10.42
N SER A 312 14.76 -7.16 -9.47
CA SER A 312 14.48 -8.40 -8.77
C SER A 312 13.08 -8.93 -9.09
N ASP A 313 12.98 -10.24 -9.35
CA ASP A 313 11.72 -10.97 -9.49
C ASP A 313 11.34 -11.74 -8.23
N GLU A 314 12.02 -11.49 -7.12
CA GLU A 314 11.65 -12.09 -5.84
C GLU A 314 10.31 -11.52 -5.35
N LEU A 315 9.53 -12.40 -4.73
CA LEU A 315 8.24 -12.03 -4.16
C LEU A 315 8.44 -11.21 -2.89
N VAL A 316 7.75 -10.09 -2.80
CA VAL A 316 7.70 -9.23 -1.62
C VAL A 316 6.25 -8.83 -1.36
N SER A 317 5.84 -8.78 -0.12
CA SER A 317 4.52 -8.30 0.26
C SER A 317 4.58 -7.13 1.25
N THR A 318 3.48 -6.42 1.42
CA THR A 318 3.40 -5.30 2.37
C THR A 318 3.70 -5.73 3.81
N ALA A 319 3.44 -6.98 4.19
CA ALA A 319 3.78 -7.52 5.50
C ALA A 319 5.30 -7.64 5.73
N ASP A 320 6.06 -7.79 4.66
CA ASP A 320 7.51 -7.98 4.74
C ASP A 320 8.28 -6.66 4.91
N PHE A 321 7.62 -5.50 4.74
CA PHE A 321 8.31 -4.20 4.77
C PHE A 321 8.88 -3.87 6.14
N ALA A 322 8.07 -3.94 7.20
CA ALA A 322 8.52 -3.58 8.55
C ALA A 322 9.67 -4.49 9.04
N PRO A 323 9.57 -5.84 9.00
CA PRO A 323 10.68 -6.70 9.43
C PRO A 323 11.94 -6.51 8.59
N THR A 324 11.82 -6.39 7.27
CA THR A 324 12.95 -6.15 6.37
C THR A 324 13.67 -4.85 6.67
N LEU A 325 12.91 -3.75 6.82
CA LEU A 325 13.48 -2.43 7.09
C LEU A 325 14.14 -2.37 8.46
N LEU A 326 13.54 -2.96 9.50
CA LEU A 326 14.17 -3.06 10.82
C LEU A 326 15.52 -3.77 10.74
N ARG A 327 15.59 -4.88 10.01
CA ARG A 327 16.84 -5.63 9.85
C ARG A 327 17.88 -4.83 9.06
N LEU A 328 17.51 -4.14 7.98
CA LEU A 328 18.41 -3.26 7.23
C LEU A 328 18.96 -2.11 8.10
N LEU A 329 18.15 -1.62 9.05
CA LEU A 329 18.53 -0.58 10.02
C LEU A 329 19.34 -1.15 11.20
N GLY A 330 19.64 -2.46 11.21
CA GLY A 330 20.42 -3.14 12.25
C GLY A 330 19.68 -3.31 13.57
N LEU A 331 18.35 -3.44 13.51
CA LEU A 331 17.49 -3.65 14.66
C LEU A 331 16.90 -5.07 14.66
N ASP A 332 16.52 -5.53 15.85
CA ASP A 332 15.80 -6.79 15.97
C ASP A 332 14.34 -6.63 15.52
N VAL A 333 13.84 -7.68 14.89
CA VAL A 333 12.44 -7.77 14.46
C VAL A 333 11.62 -8.31 15.63
N PRO A 334 10.55 -7.63 16.05
CA PRO A 334 9.64 -8.14 17.07
C PRO A 334 8.99 -9.47 16.66
N ASP A 335 8.85 -10.41 17.60
CA ASP A 335 8.20 -11.71 17.36
C ASP A 335 6.71 -11.57 16.95
N SER A 336 6.10 -10.44 17.20
CA SER A 336 4.72 -10.14 16.80
C SER A 336 4.56 -9.87 15.30
N MET A 337 5.63 -9.58 14.57
CA MET A 337 5.59 -9.37 13.13
C MET A 337 5.53 -10.72 12.39
N GLU A 338 4.59 -10.85 11.46
CA GLU A 338 4.33 -12.11 10.73
C GLU A 338 5.01 -12.16 9.35
N GLY A 339 5.34 -10.98 8.80
CA GLY A 339 6.04 -10.85 7.53
C GLY A 339 7.47 -11.39 7.59
N ALA A 340 8.02 -11.72 6.45
CA ALA A 340 9.38 -12.24 6.33
C ALA A 340 10.42 -11.09 6.40
N ASP A 341 11.58 -11.38 7.02
CA ASP A 341 12.77 -10.56 6.83
C ASP A 341 13.41 -10.89 5.48
N LEU A 342 13.30 -9.96 4.55
CA LEU A 342 13.87 -10.04 3.20
C LEU A 342 15.10 -9.15 3.02
N SER A 343 15.79 -8.79 4.10
CA SER A 343 16.97 -7.90 4.03
C SER A 343 18.08 -8.47 3.15
N ASP A 344 18.31 -9.79 3.19
CA ASP A 344 19.28 -10.45 2.32
C ASP A 344 18.84 -10.40 0.84
N VAL A 345 17.53 -10.53 0.56
CA VAL A 345 16.96 -10.36 -0.78
C VAL A 345 17.13 -8.92 -1.28
N VAL A 346 17.02 -7.93 -0.41
CA VAL A 346 17.27 -6.52 -0.76
C VAL A 346 18.74 -6.28 -1.07
N LEU A 347 19.66 -6.92 -0.37
CA LEU A 347 21.10 -6.67 -0.48
C LEU A 347 21.81 -7.52 -1.54
N SER A 348 21.24 -8.65 -1.97
CA SER A 348 21.92 -9.63 -2.84
C SER A 348 20.96 -10.37 -3.78
N ASP A 349 21.43 -10.62 -5.01
CA ASP A 349 20.73 -11.48 -5.97
C ASP A 349 20.86 -12.98 -5.65
N ALA A 350 21.75 -13.36 -4.72
CA ALA A 350 21.93 -14.75 -4.35
C ALA A 350 20.90 -15.25 -3.32
N ALA A 351 20.15 -14.34 -2.69
CA ALA A 351 19.12 -14.68 -1.73
C ALA A 351 17.78 -14.91 -2.43
N ALA A 352 17.02 -15.91 -1.98
CA ALA A 352 15.68 -16.20 -2.48
C ALA A 352 14.63 -15.66 -1.52
N GLY A 353 13.58 -15.08 -2.09
CA GLY A 353 12.37 -14.68 -1.37
C GLY A 353 11.43 -15.86 -1.09
N PRO A 354 10.24 -15.61 -0.53
CA PRO A 354 9.25 -16.63 -0.24
C PRO A 354 8.72 -17.32 -1.51
N GLU A 355 8.24 -18.54 -1.38
CA GLU A 355 7.62 -19.30 -2.48
C GLU A 355 6.30 -18.69 -2.92
N SER A 356 5.55 -18.11 -1.97
CA SER A 356 4.27 -17.49 -2.23
C SER A 356 4.00 -16.29 -1.31
N VAL A 357 3.16 -15.38 -1.77
CA VAL A 357 2.60 -14.25 -1.00
C VAL A 357 1.16 -14.58 -0.64
N TRP A 358 0.80 -14.35 0.63
CA TRP A 358 -0.56 -14.44 1.13
C TRP A 358 -1.39 -13.23 0.68
N LEU A 359 -2.55 -13.48 0.09
CA LEU A 359 -3.49 -12.47 -0.37
C LEU A 359 -4.85 -12.72 0.27
N LEU A 360 -5.48 -11.66 0.77
CA LEU A 360 -6.77 -11.80 1.41
C LEU A 360 -7.60 -10.52 1.33
N GLU A 361 -8.90 -10.70 1.32
CA GLU A 361 -9.88 -9.62 1.55
C GLU A 361 -10.92 -10.16 2.53
N PRO A 362 -10.69 -9.95 3.85
CA PRO A 362 -11.51 -10.57 4.88
C PRO A 362 -12.88 -9.89 5.03
N ILE A 363 -12.98 -8.61 4.65
CA ILE A 363 -14.20 -7.83 4.77
C ILE A 363 -14.34 -6.91 3.57
N ILE A 364 -15.33 -7.18 2.74
CA ILE A 364 -15.64 -6.33 1.58
C ILE A 364 -16.54 -5.18 2.02
N VAL A 365 -16.17 -3.97 1.62
CA VAL A 365 -16.91 -2.76 1.96
C VAL A 365 -17.19 -1.90 0.73
N ASP A 366 -18.24 -1.07 0.84
CA ASP A 366 -18.53 0.03 -0.06
C ASP A 366 -18.45 -0.33 -1.56
N GLN A 367 -17.33 -0.05 -2.19
CA GLN A 367 -17.16 -0.16 -3.63
C GLN A 367 -17.02 -1.60 -4.12
N GLY A 368 -16.34 -2.46 -3.38
CA GLY A 368 -16.26 -3.89 -3.70
C GLY A 368 -17.61 -4.56 -3.57
N ALA A 369 -18.34 -4.30 -2.49
CA ALA A 369 -19.69 -4.81 -2.29
C ALA A 369 -20.65 -4.32 -3.37
N ALA A 370 -20.56 -3.04 -3.78
CA ALA A 370 -21.36 -2.50 -4.87
C ALA A 370 -21.08 -3.21 -6.21
N GLN A 371 -19.87 -3.65 -6.46
CA GLN A 371 -19.45 -4.42 -7.64
C GLN A 371 -19.75 -5.92 -7.51
N GLY A 372 -20.21 -6.41 -6.35
CA GLY A 372 -20.53 -7.82 -6.14
C GLY A 372 -19.35 -8.69 -5.71
N ILE A 373 -18.23 -8.07 -5.32
CA ILE A 373 -17.11 -8.80 -4.71
C ILE A 373 -17.57 -9.40 -3.38
N ARG A 374 -17.08 -10.60 -3.07
CA ARG A 374 -17.26 -11.28 -1.79
C ARG A 374 -15.89 -11.43 -1.12
N GLN A 375 -15.86 -11.81 0.15
CA GLN A 375 -14.61 -12.13 0.84
C GLN A 375 -13.87 -13.24 0.10
N TRP A 376 -12.56 -13.10 0.02
CA TRP A 376 -11.72 -14.08 -0.69
C TRP A 376 -10.36 -14.27 -0.01
N ARG A 377 -9.75 -15.40 -0.29
CA ARG A 377 -8.38 -15.76 0.07
C ARG A 377 -7.64 -16.24 -1.15
N GLY A 378 -6.35 -15.95 -1.23
CA GLY A 378 -5.56 -16.32 -2.39
C GLY A 378 -4.08 -16.34 -2.13
N VAL A 379 -3.35 -16.80 -3.12
CA VAL A 379 -1.88 -16.81 -3.14
C VAL A 379 -1.36 -16.31 -4.48
N ARG A 380 -0.21 -15.65 -4.41
CA ARG A 380 0.60 -15.29 -5.55
C ARG A 380 1.94 -15.99 -5.43
N THR A 381 2.27 -16.84 -6.40
CA THR A 381 3.63 -17.37 -6.64
C THR A 381 4.33 -16.49 -7.70
N LYS A 382 5.59 -16.74 -8.02
CA LYS A 382 6.27 -16.01 -9.11
C LYS A 382 5.50 -16.12 -10.43
N ARG A 383 4.85 -17.25 -10.69
CA ARG A 383 4.16 -17.53 -11.95
C ARG A 383 2.64 -17.47 -11.87
N HIS A 384 2.02 -17.96 -10.80
CA HIS A 384 0.57 -18.16 -10.75
C HIS A 384 -0.11 -17.22 -9.75
N THR A 385 -1.35 -16.83 -10.06
CA THR A 385 -2.28 -16.19 -9.13
C THR A 385 -3.48 -17.11 -8.96
N TYR A 386 -3.82 -17.41 -7.71
CA TYR A 386 -5.02 -18.17 -7.37
C TYR A 386 -5.81 -17.45 -6.28
N ALA A 387 -7.13 -17.45 -6.40
CA ALA A 387 -8.03 -17.00 -5.35
C ALA A 387 -9.29 -17.87 -5.29
N ARG A 388 -9.82 -18.01 -4.07
CA ARG A 388 -11.10 -18.65 -3.80
C ARG A 388 -11.96 -17.78 -2.89
N TRP A 389 -13.25 -17.93 -2.97
CA TRP A 389 -14.20 -17.30 -2.09
C TRP A 389 -14.09 -17.88 -0.66
N TYR A 390 -14.60 -17.13 0.33
CA TYR A 390 -14.58 -17.58 1.73
C TYR A 390 -15.32 -18.90 1.98
N ASP A 391 -16.29 -19.25 1.11
CA ASP A 391 -17.03 -20.52 1.15
C ASP A 391 -16.26 -21.71 0.52
N GLY A 392 -15.00 -21.49 0.12
CA GLY A 392 -14.11 -22.48 -0.48
C GLY A 392 -14.26 -22.65 -1.99
N ALA A 393 -15.24 -22.03 -2.63
CA ALA A 393 -15.41 -22.12 -4.08
C ALA A 393 -14.26 -21.39 -4.81
N GLY A 394 -13.56 -22.07 -5.73
CA GLY A 394 -12.54 -21.48 -6.57
C GLY A 394 -13.11 -20.31 -7.38
N TRP A 395 -12.35 -19.21 -7.46
CA TRP A 395 -12.76 -18.02 -8.20
C TRP A 395 -11.91 -17.80 -9.43
N LEU A 396 -10.59 -17.76 -9.27
CA LEU A 396 -9.67 -17.54 -10.38
C LEU A 396 -8.34 -18.26 -10.21
N LEU A 397 -7.79 -18.63 -11.37
CA LEU A 397 -6.45 -19.20 -11.52
C LEU A 397 -5.84 -18.68 -12.81
N TYR A 398 -4.67 -18.05 -12.71
CA TYR A 398 -3.95 -17.50 -13.86
C TYR A 398 -2.49 -17.94 -13.88
N ASP A 399 -1.96 -18.17 -15.10
CA ASP A 399 -0.53 -18.26 -15.39
C ASP A 399 -0.04 -16.90 -15.87
N ASN A 400 0.59 -16.13 -14.98
CA ASN A 400 0.96 -14.74 -15.26
C ASN A 400 2.18 -14.59 -16.19
N GLU A 401 2.89 -15.69 -16.47
CA GLU A 401 3.98 -15.72 -17.45
C GLU A 401 3.41 -15.89 -18.86
N ALA A 402 2.49 -16.82 -19.04
CA ALA A 402 1.82 -17.07 -20.31
C ALA A 402 0.73 -16.02 -20.63
N ASP A 403 0.08 -15.48 -19.59
CA ASP A 403 -1.02 -14.51 -19.67
C ASP A 403 -0.81 -13.36 -18.67
N PRO A 404 0.09 -12.42 -18.96
CA PRO A 404 0.43 -11.32 -18.06
C PRO A 404 -0.71 -10.30 -17.81
N TYR A 405 -1.77 -10.38 -18.60
CA TYR A 405 -2.97 -9.57 -18.46
C TYR A 405 -4.14 -10.32 -17.80
N GLN A 406 -3.93 -11.59 -17.40
CA GLN A 406 -4.91 -12.41 -16.70
C GLN A 406 -6.27 -12.52 -17.43
N MET A 407 -6.24 -12.69 -18.75
CA MET A 407 -7.41 -12.71 -19.64
C MET A 407 -8.09 -14.08 -19.70
N THR A 408 -7.36 -15.15 -19.43
CA THR A 408 -7.82 -16.55 -19.54
C THR A 408 -7.84 -17.19 -18.14
N ASN A 409 -9.01 -17.23 -17.51
CA ASN A 409 -9.17 -17.89 -16.21
C ASN A 409 -9.12 -19.42 -16.36
N LEU A 410 -8.16 -20.07 -15.72
CA LEU A 410 -7.90 -21.50 -15.80
C LEU A 410 -8.66 -22.31 -14.73
N ILE A 411 -9.48 -21.66 -13.90
CA ILE A 411 -10.11 -22.28 -12.71
C ILE A 411 -10.95 -23.51 -13.03
N ASP A 412 -11.64 -23.52 -14.16
CA ASP A 412 -12.50 -24.61 -14.61
C ASP A 412 -11.86 -25.49 -15.69
N SER A 413 -10.56 -25.28 -15.99
CA SER A 413 -9.83 -26.04 -17.00
C SER A 413 -9.45 -27.44 -16.47
N PRO A 414 -9.93 -28.54 -17.08
CA PRO A 414 -9.54 -29.89 -16.66
C PRO A 414 -8.04 -30.15 -16.76
N ASP A 415 -7.39 -29.56 -17.75
CA ASP A 415 -5.94 -29.70 -17.97
C ASP A 415 -5.08 -29.06 -16.87
N HIS A 416 -5.68 -28.14 -16.09
CA HIS A 416 -5.03 -27.43 -14.99
C HIS A 416 -5.51 -27.88 -13.59
N ALA A 417 -6.25 -29.00 -13.50
CA ALA A 417 -6.76 -29.51 -12.21
C ALA A 417 -5.62 -29.79 -11.20
N GLY A 418 -4.48 -30.31 -11.65
CA GLY A 418 -3.30 -30.53 -10.80
C GLY A 418 -2.72 -29.22 -10.25
N LEU A 419 -2.57 -28.20 -11.08
CA LEU A 419 -2.12 -26.88 -10.69
C LEU A 419 -3.11 -26.23 -9.70
N ARG A 420 -4.40 -26.32 -9.98
CA ARG A 420 -5.43 -25.86 -9.06
C ARG A 420 -5.29 -26.47 -7.67
N ALA A 421 -5.16 -27.80 -7.59
CA ALA A 421 -5.00 -28.50 -6.32
C ALA A 421 -3.72 -28.07 -5.56
N GLU A 422 -2.62 -27.80 -6.29
CA GLU A 422 -1.38 -27.24 -5.70
C GLU A 422 -1.63 -25.86 -5.09
N MET A 423 -2.30 -24.97 -5.82
CA MET A 423 -2.60 -23.62 -5.34
C MET A 423 -3.58 -23.60 -4.16
N GLU A 424 -4.58 -24.50 -4.18
CA GLU A 424 -5.50 -24.71 -3.05
C GLU A 424 -4.74 -25.12 -1.78
N ARG A 425 -3.79 -26.05 -1.91
CA ARG A 425 -2.94 -26.47 -0.78
C ARG A 425 -2.12 -25.29 -0.22
N LEU A 426 -1.55 -24.44 -1.08
CA LEU A 426 -0.83 -23.25 -0.61
C LEU A 426 -1.75 -22.29 0.16
N VAL A 427 -3.01 -22.11 -0.26
CA VAL A 427 -3.99 -21.33 0.51
C VAL A 427 -4.27 -21.99 1.86
N ASP A 428 -4.46 -23.30 1.92
CA ASP A 428 -4.70 -24.03 3.18
C ASP A 428 -3.50 -23.94 4.13
N ASP A 429 -2.27 -24.03 3.61
CA ASP A 429 -1.04 -23.85 4.39
C ASP A 429 -0.99 -22.42 5.00
N TRP A 430 -1.36 -21.38 4.22
CA TRP A 430 -1.43 -20.01 4.71
C TRP A 430 -2.53 -19.80 5.75
N LEU A 431 -3.73 -20.36 5.55
CA LEU A 431 -4.80 -20.31 6.55
C LEU A 431 -4.34 -20.93 7.89
N ALA A 432 -3.68 -22.09 7.82
CA ALA A 432 -3.14 -22.75 9.00
C ALA A 432 -2.04 -21.92 9.68
N LYS A 433 -1.11 -21.35 8.89
CA LYS A 433 0.00 -20.53 9.38
C LYS A 433 -0.49 -19.25 10.09
N THR A 434 -1.49 -18.57 9.52
CA THR A 434 -2.01 -17.30 10.05
C THR A 434 -3.17 -17.47 11.03
N GLY A 435 -3.67 -18.69 11.22
CA GLY A 435 -4.84 -18.95 12.03
C GLY A 435 -6.12 -18.33 11.47
N ASP A 436 -6.17 -18.06 10.15
CA ASP A 436 -7.35 -17.46 9.50
C ASP A 436 -8.45 -18.52 9.32
N PRO A 437 -9.61 -18.39 9.97
CA PRO A 437 -10.69 -19.36 9.87
C PRO A 437 -11.43 -19.31 8.53
N CYS A 438 -11.10 -18.34 7.66
CA CYS A 438 -11.78 -18.10 6.38
C CYS A 438 -13.31 -17.96 6.54
N GLY A 439 -13.75 -17.26 7.61
CA GLY A 439 -15.16 -17.06 7.92
C GLY A 439 -15.82 -15.96 7.10
N SER A 440 -17.14 -15.85 7.24
CA SER A 440 -17.89 -14.70 6.75
C SER A 440 -17.45 -13.41 7.44
N TRP A 441 -17.76 -12.25 6.85
CA TRP A 441 -17.42 -10.96 7.44
C TRP A 441 -18.01 -10.77 8.85
N ASP A 442 -19.23 -11.24 9.07
CA ASP A 442 -19.92 -11.16 10.36
C ASP A 442 -19.25 -12.05 11.43
N GLU A 443 -18.82 -13.25 11.06
CA GLU A 443 -18.03 -14.12 11.94
C GLU A 443 -16.67 -13.47 12.25
N THR A 444 -16.01 -12.90 11.25
CA THR A 444 -14.73 -12.19 11.41
C THR A 444 -14.87 -11.02 12.39
N ILE A 445 -15.89 -10.16 12.22
CA ILE A 445 -16.15 -9.03 13.12
C ILE A 445 -16.40 -9.50 14.57
N ARG A 446 -17.16 -10.59 14.74
CA ARG A 446 -17.45 -11.15 16.08
C ARG A 446 -16.21 -11.76 16.73
N GLN A 447 -15.41 -12.54 16.00
CA GLN A 447 -14.19 -13.15 16.52
C GLN A 447 -13.15 -12.13 16.95
N LEU A 448 -13.01 -11.05 16.19
CA LEU A 448 -12.06 -9.97 16.51
C LEU A 448 -12.57 -8.98 17.56
N GLY A 449 -13.83 -9.14 18.05
CA GLY A 449 -14.41 -8.22 19.02
C GLY A 449 -14.65 -6.81 18.48
N LEU A 450 -14.90 -6.66 17.19
CA LEU A 450 -14.98 -5.38 16.48
C LEU A 450 -16.42 -4.86 16.32
N GLN A 451 -17.44 -5.49 16.92
CA GLN A 451 -18.85 -5.17 16.69
C GLN A 451 -19.18 -3.69 16.95
N GLU A 452 -18.65 -3.11 18.03
CA GLU A 452 -18.90 -1.70 18.37
C GLU A 452 -18.23 -0.75 17.37
N LEU A 453 -16.97 -1.04 16.98
CA LEU A 453 -16.23 -0.24 15.99
C LEU A 453 -16.89 -0.32 14.63
N TRP A 454 -17.34 -1.52 14.25
CA TRP A 454 -18.06 -1.76 13.00
C TRP A 454 -19.38 -0.99 12.99
N HIS A 455 -20.16 -1.04 14.06
CA HIS A 455 -21.41 -0.31 14.18
C HIS A 455 -21.21 1.22 14.05
N ARG A 456 -20.16 1.78 14.68
CA ARG A 456 -19.82 3.19 14.51
C ARG A 456 -19.47 3.54 13.07
N ARG A 457 -18.69 2.67 12.40
CA ARG A 457 -18.33 2.83 10.99
C ARG A 457 -19.58 2.85 10.11
N GLU A 458 -20.42 1.85 10.22
CA GLU A 458 -21.65 1.74 9.44
C GLU A 458 -22.59 2.94 9.65
N HIS A 459 -22.75 3.37 10.88
CA HIS A 459 -23.56 4.57 11.17
C HIS A 459 -22.97 5.85 10.57
N TYR A 460 -21.64 5.97 10.52
CA TYR A 460 -20.97 7.12 9.90
C TYR A 460 -21.08 7.09 8.37
N MET A 461 -20.91 5.92 7.76
CA MET A 461 -20.95 5.76 6.30
C MET A 461 -22.38 5.79 5.74
N HIS A 462 -23.33 5.29 6.51
CA HIS A 462 -24.73 5.11 6.12
C HIS A 462 -25.68 5.59 7.24
N PRO A 463 -25.74 6.89 7.54
CA PRO A 463 -26.50 7.41 8.70
C PRO A 463 -28.01 7.11 8.64
N ASP A 464 -28.54 6.92 7.44
CA ASP A 464 -29.98 6.62 7.21
C ASP A 464 -30.27 5.11 7.10
N ALA A 465 -29.25 4.23 7.16
CA ALA A 465 -29.46 2.80 7.11
C ALA A 465 -30.01 2.27 8.44
N PRO A 466 -31.02 1.38 8.44
CA PRO A 466 -31.44 0.68 9.65
C PRO A 466 -30.27 -0.11 10.20
N ARG A 467 -30.17 -0.20 11.54
CA ARG A 467 -29.07 -0.90 12.25
C ARG A 467 -28.93 -2.33 11.74
N LEU A 468 -27.91 -2.58 10.94
CA LEU A 468 -27.69 -3.86 10.24
C LEU A 468 -27.33 -5.04 11.17
N LEU A 469 -27.13 -4.78 12.48
CA LEU A 469 -26.73 -5.78 13.47
C LEU A 469 -27.81 -6.13 14.49
N GLU A 470 -29.02 -5.56 14.43
CA GLU A 470 -30.15 -5.97 15.27
C GLU A 470 -30.98 -7.03 14.53
N GLY A 471 -30.55 -8.29 14.61
CA GLY A 471 -31.41 -9.45 14.27
C GLY A 471 -31.12 -10.16 12.94
N ARG A 472 -29.96 -10.75 12.80
CA ARG A 472 -29.75 -11.92 11.94
C ARG A 472 -28.98 -13.02 12.66
#